data_600a1e895fc9b8191f7dbce649aa3ab5
#
_entry.id   600a1e895fc9b8191f7dbce649aa3ab5
#
_cell.length_a   1.000
_cell.length_b   1.000
_cell.length_c   1.000
_cell.angle_alpha   90.00
_cell.angle_beta   90.00
_cell.angle_gamma   90.00
#
_symmetry.space_group_name_H-M   'P 1'
#
loop_
_entity.id
_entity.type
_entity.pdbx_description
1 polymer ?
#
loop_
_entity_poly.entity_id
_entity_poly.type
_entity_poly.pdbx_seq_one_letter_code
_entity_poly.pdbx_strand_id
1 'polypeptide(L)'
;MRIALTAMVVLLAVVTGTAAPESESSVFESPATPSPEAQIDKLVLTNLARLGIQPALCSDAVFVRRAYLDVIGTLPGAKEVRNFLQDPDTKAKRSRLVDRLLERDEFAEYWAMKWGDLLRIKAEFPVNLWPNAAQAYHRWVEASIAQNKPYDKFARALLTSSGSNFRVGPVNFYRAVQNRTPEGIATAVALTFMGTRAESWPTNELAGMAAFFAQIGYKPTREWKEEVVFWDPLGTSAQACNSATNASASPLTNTVPETATFPDGKEVKLSQERDPREVFADWLLTPKNPWFTRNIANRVWSWLVGRGIIHEPDDIRADNPPTHPALLAYLEKELVAGHYDLKHLYRLILNSQTYQFSSVPRSDLTQAEANFGSYAVRRLEAEVLIDAINRITGSTDLYTSAIPEPFTYIPADQPAIELADGSITSPFLALFGRSARATGMENERPNKMLSGQWLHVLNSSHIQRKLEQGPRLKAIFDSGRKPPEIVEELYLTILSRFPTPEEVKTAEDYGAPAKPKAGKRREDWVDITWALINSTEFLYRH
;
A
#
# COMPACT_ATOMS: atom_id res chain seq x y z
N MET A 1 -28.31 30.57 17.80
CA MET A 1 -27.82 30.07 16.51
C MET A 1 -27.44 31.30 15.66
N ARG A 2 -26.23 31.79 15.83
CA ARG A 2 -25.66 32.90 15.05
C ARG A 2 -24.49 32.35 14.28
N ILE A 3 -24.66 32.14 12.98
CA ILE A 3 -23.66 31.75 12.04
C ILE A 3 -22.80 33.00 11.79
N ALA A 4 -21.63 33.06 12.40
CA ALA A 4 -20.61 34.03 12.03
C ALA A 4 -19.76 33.38 10.93
N LEU A 5 -20.08 33.69 9.69
CA LEU A 5 -19.30 33.34 8.51
C LEU A 5 -18.07 34.26 8.51
N THR A 6 -16.98 33.82 9.12
CA THR A 6 -15.69 34.50 8.96
C THR A 6 -14.92 33.75 7.89
N ALA A 7 -14.88 34.31 6.69
CA ALA A 7 -14.09 33.82 5.57
C ALA A 7 -12.60 33.91 5.96
N MET A 8 -11.97 32.78 6.22
CA MET A 8 -10.54 32.68 6.35
C MET A 8 -9.93 32.65 4.95
N VAL A 9 -9.40 33.81 4.52
CA VAL A 9 -8.68 33.95 3.27
C VAL A 9 -7.42 33.11 3.33
N VAL A 10 -7.40 32.04 2.55
CA VAL A 10 -6.16 31.30 2.23
C VAL A 10 -5.30 32.23 1.40
N LEU A 11 -4.25 32.78 1.98
CA LEU A 11 -3.25 33.57 1.26
C LEU A 11 -2.47 32.61 0.36
N LEU A 12 -2.85 32.52 -0.90
CA LEU A 12 -1.96 32.07 -1.97
C LEU A 12 -0.90 33.16 -2.15
N ALA A 13 0.27 32.99 -1.58
CA ALA A 13 1.42 33.83 -1.88
C ALA A 13 1.88 33.52 -3.31
N VAL A 14 1.48 34.34 -4.26
CA VAL A 14 2.12 34.42 -5.58
C VAL A 14 3.50 35.03 -5.36
N VAL A 15 4.53 34.20 -5.37
CA VAL A 15 5.92 34.66 -5.33
C VAL A 15 6.30 35.22 -6.69
N THR A 16 6.24 36.55 -6.82
CA THR A 16 6.96 37.29 -7.87
C THR A 16 8.45 37.29 -7.50
N GLY A 17 9.28 36.81 -8.43
CA GLY A 17 10.71 36.62 -8.21
C GLY A 17 11.44 37.89 -7.84
N THR A 18 11.92 37.94 -6.60
CA THR A 18 13.05 38.78 -6.16
C THR A 18 13.99 37.85 -5.38
N ALA A 19 15.30 38.06 -5.55
CA ALA A 19 16.37 37.25 -4.98
C ALA A 19 16.09 36.86 -3.52
N ALA A 20 16.20 35.56 -3.22
CA ALA A 20 15.93 34.99 -1.92
C ALA A 20 16.89 35.55 -0.84
N PRO A 21 16.40 35.94 0.35
CA PRO A 21 17.25 36.07 1.53
C PRO A 21 17.78 34.69 1.95
N GLU A 22 18.97 34.68 2.56
CA GLU A 22 19.67 33.52 3.07
C GLU A 22 18.73 32.61 3.89
N SER A 23 18.73 31.35 3.57
CA SER A 23 17.74 30.35 3.92
C SER A 23 17.48 30.20 5.42
N GLU A 24 16.31 30.60 5.88
CA GLU A 24 15.64 29.87 6.96
C GLU A 24 15.47 28.41 6.48
N SER A 25 16.02 27.45 7.22
CA SER A 25 15.95 26.03 6.85
C SER A 25 14.48 25.64 6.69
N SER A 26 14.07 25.29 5.48
CA SER A 26 12.70 24.85 5.21
C SER A 26 12.35 23.69 6.16
N VAL A 27 11.17 23.73 6.77
CA VAL A 27 10.68 22.65 7.64
C VAL A 27 10.64 21.31 6.89
N PHE A 28 10.52 21.35 5.57
CA PHE A 28 10.36 20.19 4.70
C PHE A 28 11.67 19.69 4.06
N GLU A 29 12.70 20.50 4.00
CA GLU A 29 13.94 20.17 3.29
C GLU A 29 15.17 20.21 4.19
N SER A 30 16.13 19.36 3.88
CA SER A 30 17.46 19.35 4.48
C SER A 30 18.38 20.29 3.70
N PRO A 31 19.29 21.02 4.36
CA PRO A 31 20.32 21.81 3.68
C PRO A 31 21.41 20.93 3.03
N ALA A 32 21.44 19.61 3.32
CA ALA A 32 22.42 18.70 2.78
C ALA A 32 22.20 18.46 1.28
N THR A 33 23.28 18.43 0.51
CA THR A 33 23.24 18.09 -0.91
C THR A 33 23.23 16.58 -1.09
N PRO A 34 22.39 16.03 -1.99
CA PRO A 34 22.42 14.61 -2.32
C PRO A 34 23.81 14.15 -2.82
N SER A 35 24.27 13.00 -2.36
CA SER A 35 25.55 12.40 -2.76
C SER A 35 25.35 10.96 -3.27
N PRO A 36 26.06 10.52 -4.31
CA PRO A 36 25.90 9.21 -4.92
C PRO A 36 26.66 8.12 -4.13
N GLU A 37 26.30 7.87 -2.87
CA GLU A 37 26.95 6.86 -2.04
C GLU A 37 26.47 5.45 -2.36
N ALA A 38 25.16 5.22 -2.31
CA ALA A 38 24.55 3.93 -2.64
C ALA A 38 24.42 3.73 -4.16
N GLN A 39 24.32 2.48 -4.62
CA GLN A 39 24.21 2.17 -6.04
C GLN A 39 22.92 2.72 -6.67
N ILE A 40 21.78 2.69 -5.95
CA ILE A 40 20.53 3.33 -6.38
C ILE A 40 20.80 4.81 -6.68
N ASP A 41 21.43 5.50 -5.74
CA ASP A 41 21.67 6.94 -5.84
C ASP A 41 22.65 7.29 -6.97
N LYS A 42 23.70 6.46 -7.18
CA LYS A 42 24.60 6.61 -8.34
C LYS A 42 23.83 6.57 -9.65
N LEU A 43 22.94 5.59 -9.80
CA LEU A 43 22.16 5.42 -11.01
C LEU A 43 21.18 6.59 -11.21
N VAL A 44 20.41 6.92 -10.19
CA VAL A 44 19.37 7.97 -10.28
C VAL A 44 20.00 9.36 -10.46
N LEU A 45 20.98 9.74 -9.62
CA LEU A 45 21.62 11.06 -9.70
C LEU A 45 22.37 11.26 -11.02
N THR A 46 22.99 10.20 -11.58
CA THR A 46 23.62 10.28 -12.92
C THR A 46 22.58 10.60 -14.00
N ASN A 47 21.41 9.96 -13.94
CA ASN A 47 20.33 10.23 -14.89
C ASN A 47 19.76 11.65 -14.70
N LEU A 48 19.51 12.07 -13.45
CA LEU A 48 19.01 13.40 -13.13
C LEU A 48 19.97 14.50 -13.58
N ALA A 49 21.28 14.32 -13.36
CA ALA A 49 22.31 15.26 -13.82
C ALA A 49 22.29 15.44 -15.34
N ARG A 50 22.11 14.34 -16.10
CA ARG A 50 21.98 14.37 -17.56
C ARG A 50 20.73 15.16 -18.02
N LEU A 51 19.66 15.10 -17.23
CA LEU A 51 18.40 15.82 -17.50
C LEU A 51 18.38 17.25 -16.94
N GLY A 52 19.45 17.69 -16.24
CA GLY A 52 19.50 19.01 -15.60
C GLY A 52 18.60 19.13 -14.38
N ILE A 53 18.16 18.04 -13.78
CA ILE A 53 17.28 18.01 -12.62
C ILE A 53 18.13 17.94 -11.35
N GLN A 54 17.92 18.88 -10.42
CA GLN A 54 18.62 18.94 -9.14
C GLN A 54 17.65 18.58 -8.00
N PRO A 55 17.74 17.37 -7.42
CA PRO A 55 16.91 16.98 -6.29
C PRO A 55 17.40 17.64 -4.99
N ALA A 56 16.50 17.74 -4.01
CA ALA A 56 16.82 18.10 -2.64
C ALA A 56 16.46 16.95 -1.70
N LEU A 57 17.11 16.87 -0.54
CA LEU A 57 16.76 15.89 0.48
C LEU A 57 15.65 16.43 1.39
N CYS A 58 14.78 15.55 1.86
CA CYS A 58 13.77 15.89 2.85
C CYS A 58 14.41 16.09 4.24
N SER A 59 13.74 16.88 5.09
CA SER A 59 14.10 17.04 6.49
C SER A 59 13.92 15.74 7.28
N ASP A 60 14.48 15.66 8.48
CA ASP A 60 14.29 14.53 9.38
C ASP A 60 12.83 14.38 9.84
N ALA A 61 12.10 15.49 9.97
CA ALA A 61 10.70 15.50 10.31
C ALA A 61 9.83 14.85 9.21
N VAL A 62 10.08 15.22 7.96
CA VAL A 62 9.43 14.56 6.81
C VAL A 62 9.81 13.10 6.74
N PHE A 63 11.10 12.77 6.92
CA PHE A 63 11.57 11.39 6.84
C PHE A 63 10.91 10.48 7.88
N VAL A 64 10.84 10.90 9.17
CA VAL A 64 10.24 10.06 10.21
C VAL A 64 8.77 9.78 9.94
N ARG A 65 7.99 10.79 9.54
CA ARG A 65 6.59 10.65 9.17
C ARG A 65 6.42 9.72 7.97
N ARG A 66 7.17 9.97 6.89
CA ARG A 66 7.15 9.19 5.65
C ARG A 66 7.48 7.72 5.92
N ALA A 67 8.56 7.45 6.66
CA ALA A 67 8.99 6.09 6.96
C ALA A 67 7.92 5.31 7.73
N TYR A 68 7.28 5.90 8.74
CA TYR A 68 6.18 5.24 9.46
C TYR A 68 4.99 4.94 8.55
N LEU A 69 4.56 5.91 7.74
CA LEU A 69 3.43 5.74 6.83
C LEU A 69 3.68 4.74 5.69
N ASP A 70 4.91 4.72 5.14
CA ASP A 70 5.25 3.85 4.02
C ASP A 70 5.62 2.42 4.46
N VAL A 71 6.19 2.25 5.66
CA VAL A 71 6.68 0.94 6.12
C VAL A 71 5.64 0.19 6.93
N ILE A 72 4.90 0.89 7.82
CA ILE A 72 3.96 0.25 8.74
C ILE A 72 2.54 0.87 8.71
N GLY A 73 2.25 1.77 7.78
CA GLY A 73 0.91 2.32 7.57
C GLY A 73 0.31 3.10 8.75
N THR A 74 1.13 3.59 9.68
CA THR A 74 0.64 4.34 10.84
C THR A 74 1.49 5.57 11.12
N LEU A 75 0.97 6.51 11.92
CA LEU A 75 1.75 7.67 12.39
C LEU A 75 2.71 7.28 13.51
N PRO A 76 3.88 7.93 13.63
CA PRO A 76 4.70 7.83 14.83
C PRO A 76 3.99 8.48 16.03
N GLY A 77 4.27 8.00 17.24
CA GLY A 77 3.85 8.69 18.46
C GLY A 77 4.70 9.96 18.72
N ALA A 78 4.13 10.98 19.39
CA ALA A 78 4.86 12.22 19.69
C ALA A 78 6.22 11.99 20.39
N LYS A 79 6.30 11.01 21.29
CA LYS A 79 7.56 10.61 21.95
C LYS A 79 8.56 10.00 20.95
N GLU A 80 8.09 9.16 20.02
CA GLU A 80 8.94 8.55 18.99
C GLU A 80 9.51 9.62 18.05
N VAL A 81 8.67 10.58 17.65
CA VAL A 81 9.09 11.75 16.84
C VAL A 81 10.14 12.57 17.57
N ARG A 82 9.86 12.97 18.82
CA ARG A 82 10.77 13.78 19.61
C ARG A 82 12.12 13.09 19.78
N ASN A 83 12.14 11.82 20.13
CA ASN A 83 13.36 11.03 20.29
C ASN A 83 14.16 10.95 18.97
N PHE A 84 13.50 10.77 17.85
CA PHE A 84 14.16 10.69 16.55
C PHE A 84 14.74 12.05 16.11
N LEU A 85 13.99 13.13 16.28
CA LEU A 85 14.44 14.47 15.90
C LEU A 85 15.61 14.96 16.77
N GLN A 86 15.62 14.59 18.05
CA GLN A 86 16.66 14.94 19.01
C GLN A 86 17.85 13.96 19.04
N ASP A 87 17.81 12.87 18.26
CA ASP A 87 18.93 11.92 18.17
C ASP A 87 20.16 12.60 17.55
N PRO A 88 21.29 12.69 18.28
CA PRO A 88 22.48 13.37 17.80
C PRO A 88 23.22 12.63 16.68
N ASP A 89 22.97 11.33 16.51
CA ASP A 89 23.56 10.52 15.45
C ASP A 89 22.86 10.75 14.10
N THR A 90 23.16 11.85 13.47
CA THR A 90 22.56 12.24 12.19
C THR A 90 22.88 11.30 11.03
N LYS A 91 23.94 10.49 11.13
CA LYS A 91 24.36 9.57 10.07
C LYS A 91 23.59 8.25 10.07
N ALA A 92 23.33 7.67 11.24
CA ALA A 92 22.75 6.35 11.35
C ALA A 92 21.29 6.33 11.84
N LYS A 93 20.73 7.45 12.34
CA LYS A 93 19.38 7.45 12.91
C LYS A 93 18.30 7.05 11.91
N ARG A 94 18.43 7.44 10.62
CA ARG A 94 17.47 7.07 9.56
C ARG A 94 17.51 5.56 9.27
N SER A 95 18.70 4.98 9.10
CA SER A 95 18.82 3.53 8.87
C SER A 95 18.37 2.70 10.06
N ARG A 96 18.72 3.11 11.29
CA ARG A 96 18.21 2.45 12.51
C ARG A 96 16.68 2.53 12.62
N LEU A 97 16.09 3.63 12.18
CA LEU A 97 14.63 3.75 12.15
C LEU A 97 14.04 2.75 11.15
N VAL A 98 14.58 2.68 9.93
CA VAL A 98 14.15 1.73 8.90
C VAL A 98 14.21 0.30 9.43
N ASP A 99 15.37 -0.12 10.00
CA ASP A 99 15.54 -1.47 10.54
C ASP A 99 14.51 -1.79 11.64
N ARG A 100 14.28 -0.85 12.55
CA ARG A 100 13.27 -1.02 13.61
C ARG A 100 11.85 -1.14 13.07
N LEU A 101 11.48 -0.36 12.06
CA LEU A 101 10.14 -0.41 11.48
C LEU A 101 9.89 -1.72 10.71
N LEU A 102 10.91 -2.24 10.01
CA LEU A 102 10.82 -3.53 9.30
C LEU A 102 10.62 -4.74 10.24
N GLU A 103 10.94 -4.60 11.54
CA GLU A 103 10.78 -5.68 12.53
C GLU A 103 9.52 -5.52 13.40
N ARG A 104 8.70 -4.47 13.20
CA ARG A 104 7.45 -4.29 13.94
C ARG A 104 6.34 -5.18 13.38
N ASP A 105 5.41 -5.59 14.24
CA ASP A 105 4.25 -6.41 13.85
C ASP A 105 3.38 -5.68 12.81
N GLU A 106 3.21 -4.36 12.96
CA GLU A 106 2.44 -3.52 12.03
C GLU A 106 3.00 -3.55 10.60
N PHE A 107 4.27 -3.95 10.40
CA PHE A 107 4.81 -4.19 9.07
C PHE A 107 4.05 -5.32 8.37
N ALA A 108 3.84 -6.44 9.06
CA ALA A 108 3.13 -7.57 8.47
C ALA A 108 1.65 -7.25 8.24
N GLU A 109 1.00 -6.55 9.17
CA GLU A 109 -0.40 -6.13 9.08
C GLU A 109 -0.62 -5.20 7.87
N TYR A 110 0.17 -4.14 7.75
CA TYR A 110 0.07 -3.17 6.66
C TYR A 110 0.35 -3.80 5.29
N TRP A 111 1.40 -4.64 5.19
CA TRP A 111 1.72 -5.29 3.92
C TRP A 111 0.76 -6.43 3.60
N ALA A 112 0.16 -7.09 4.58
CA ALA A 112 -0.92 -8.05 4.35
C ALA A 112 -2.16 -7.36 3.77
N MET A 113 -2.47 -6.12 4.17
CA MET A 113 -3.51 -5.30 3.56
C MET A 113 -3.22 -5.06 2.06
N LYS A 114 -1.98 -4.64 1.72
CA LYS A 114 -1.55 -4.40 0.33
C LYS A 114 -1.57 -5.67 -0.52
N TRP A 115 -1.03 -6.76 -0.01
CA TRP A 115 -1.10 -8.06 -0.66
C TRP A 115 -2.53 -8.58 -0.78
N GLY A 116 -3.40 -8.26 0.18
CA GLY A 116 -4.81 -8.59 0.14
C GLY A 116 -5.55 -7.99 -1.06
N ASP A 117 -5.13 -6.82 -1.52
CA ASP A 117 -5.67 -6.21 -2.74
C ASP A 117 -5.26 -6.99 -3.99
N LEU A 118 -3.95 -7.27 -4.14
CA LEU A 118 -3.41 -8.05 -5.26
C LEU A 118 -3.98 -9.47 -5.32
N LEU A 119 -4.12 -10.11 -4.16
CA LEU A 119 -4.58 -11.48 -4.02
C LEU A 119 -6.11 -11.59 -3.94
N ARG A 120 -6.82 -10.46 -4.04
CA ARG A 120 -8.30 -10.39 -4.06
C ARG A 120 -8.94 -11.05 -2.84
N ILE A 121 -8.44 -10.75 -1.63
CA ILE A 121 -8.97 -11.34 -0.39
C ILE A 121 -10.31 -10.69 -0.04
N LYS A 122 -11.41 -11.31 -0.50
CA LYS A 122 -12.77 -10.79 -0.33
C LYS A 122 -13.79 -11.92 -0.18
N ALA A 123 -14.58 -11.86 0.89
CA ALA A 123 -15.59 -12.89 1.19
C ALA A 123 -16.82 -12.84 0.29
N GLU A 124 -17.23 -11.63 -0.13
CA GLU A 124 -18.45 -11.39 -0.89
C GLU A 124 -18.21 -11.29 -2.40
N PHE A 125 -19.31 -11.11 -3.13
CA PHE A 125 -19.28 -10.85 -4.57
C PHE A 125 -18.32 -9.66 -4.90
N PRO A 126 -17.58 -9.73 -6.01
CA PRO A 126 -17.57 -10.74 -7.07
C PRO A 126 -16.65 -11.94 -6.80
N VAL A 127 -15.83 -11.91 -5.73
CA VAL A 127 -14.81 -12.94 -5.45
C VAL A 127 -15.40 -14.18 -4.76
N ASN A 128 -16.25 -13.98 -3.76
CA ASN A 128 -17.01 -15.05 -3.07
C ASN A 128 -16.14 -16.09 -2.34
N LEU A 129 -15.07 -15.65 -1.64
CA LEU A 129 -14.25 -16.59 -0.84
C LEU A 129 -15.00 -17.16 0.36
N TRP A 130 -15.96 -16.45 0.95
CA TRP A 130 -16.57 -16.69 2.24
C TRP A 130 -15.63 -16.30 3.41
N PRO A 131 -16.15 -15.82 4.58
CA PRO A 131 -15.31 -15.28 5.66
C PRO A 131 -14.21 -16.20 6.16
N ASN A 132 -14.52 -17.50 6.37
CA ASN A 132 -13.53 -18.46 6.86
C ASN A 132 -12.34 -18.60 5.90
N ALA A 133 -12.60 -18.62 4.60
CA ALA A 133 -11.55 -18.70 3.58
C ALA A 133 -10.78 -17.38 3.46
N ALA A 134 -11.48 -16.22 3.48
CA ALA A 134 -10.83 -14.92 3.45
C ALA A 134 -9.88 -14.73 4.64
N GLN A 135 -10.32 -15.10 5.85
CA GLN A 135 -9.50 -15.07 7.06
C GLN A 135 -8.33 -16.08 7.02
N ALA A 136 -8.55 -17.31 6.53
CA ALA A 136 -7.48 -18.29 6.39
C ALA A 136 -6.42 -17.81 5.39
N TYR A 137 -6.85 -17.16 4.32
CA TYR A 137 -5.96 -16.62 3.30
C TYR A 137 -5.15 -15.42 3.84
N HIS A 138 -5.84 -14.47 4.48
CA HIS A 138 -5.18 -13.30 5.08
C HIS A 138 -4.15 -13.69 6.13
N ARG A 139 -4.52 -14.55 7.10
CA ARG A 139 -3.58 -15.05 8.12
C ARG A 139 -2.35 -15.72 7.53
N TRP A 140 -2.51 -16.48 6.42
CA TRP A 140 -1.37 -17.08 5.76
C TRP A 140 -0.46 -16.03 5.10
N VAL A 141 -1.04 -15.01 4.46
CA VAL A 141 -0.29 -13.89 3.86
C VAL A 141 0.49 -13.13 4.94
N GLU A 142 -0.20 -12.70 5.99
CA GLU A 142 0.37 -11.97 7.12
C GLU A 142 1.49 -12.76 7.80
N ALA A 143 1.26 -14.04 8.14
CA ALA A 143 2.29 -14.90 8.72
C ALA A 143 3.50 -15.09 7.78
N SER A 144 3.27 -15.16 6.47
CA SER A 144 4.36 -15.26 5.49
C SER A 144 5.22 -13.99 5.45
N ILE A 145 4.61 -12.81 5.58
CA ILE A 145 5.30 -11.52 5.64
C ILE A 145 6.04 -11.37 6.97
N ALA A 146 5.38 -11.65 8.10
CA ALA A 146 5.99 -11.58 9.43
C ALA A 146 7.25 -12.46 9.53
N GLN A 147 7.19 -13.68 8.97
CA GLN A 147 8.31 -14.62 8.90
C GLN A 147 9.34 -14.29 7.82
N ASN A 148 9.14 -13.20 7.09
CA ASN A 148 9.97 -12.83 5.94
C ASN A 148 10.21 -14.01 4.97
N LYS A 149 9.12 -14.73 4.64
CA LYS A 149 9.20 -15.88 3.72
C LYS A 149 9.77 -15.43 2.37
N PRO A 150 10.80 -16.11 1.84
CA PRO A 150 11.33 -15.79 0.52
C PRO A 150 10.24 -15.72 -0.55
N TYR A 151 10.25 -14.67 -1.36
CA TYR A 151 9.15 -14.39 -2.30
C TYR A 151 8.93 -15.51 -3.33
N ASP A 152 9.98 -16.21 -3.75
CA ASP A 152 9.87 -17.40 -4.60
C ASP A 152 9.09 -18.53 -3.90
N LYS A 153 9.30 -18.74 -2.59
CA LYS A 153 8.57 -19.73 -1.80
C LYS A 153 7.11 -19.29 -1.55
N PHE A 154 6.90 -18.00 -1.36
CA PHE A 154 5.55 -17.43 -1.25
C PHE A 154 4.75 -17.64 -2.54
N ALA A 155 5.31 -17.28 -3.69
CA ALA A 155 4.69 -17.45 -4.99
C ALA A 155 4.46 -18.94 -5.34
N ARG A 156 5.43 -19.82 -5.07
CA ARG A 156 5.28 -21.26 -5.27
C ARG A 156 4.11 -21.81 -4.47
N ALA A 157 3.97 -21.44 -3.20
CA ALA A 157 2.86 -21.90 -2.39
C ALA A 157 1.50 -21.48 -2.96
N LEU A 158 1.38 -20.25 -3.49
CA LEU A 158 0.16 -19.78 -4.15
C LEU A 158 -0.15 -20.57 -5.44
N LEU A 159 0.89 -20.90 -6.21
CA LEU A 159 0.75 -21.56 -7.50
C LEU A 159 0.51 -23.08 -7.40
N THR A 160 1.02 -23.76 -6.35
CA THR A 160 1.06 -25.24 -6.33
C THR A 160 0.30 -25.88 -5.18
N SER A 161 -0.22 -25.10 -4.23
CA SER A 161 -0.94 -25.66 -3.09
C SER A 161 -2.22 -26.37 -3.48
N SER A 162 -2.54 -27.40 -2.70
CA SER A 162 -3.79 -28.16 -2.74
C SER A 162 -4.35 -28.32 -1.33
N GLY A 163 -5.66 -28.47 -1.19
CA GLY A 163 -6.32 -28.68 0.09
C GLY A 163 -7.58 -27.85 0.30
N SER A 164 -8.10 -27.87 1.54
CA SER A 164 -9.30 -27.13 1.92
C SER A 164 -9.02 -25.62 1.96
N ASN A 165 -9.92 -24.84 1.38
CA ASN A 165 -9.87 -23.39 1.40
C ASN A 165 -9.97 -22.79 2.80
N PHE A 166 -10.51 -23.50 3.79
CA PHE A 166 -10.59 -23.06 5.19
C PHE A 166 -9.32 -23.37 5.99
N ARG A 167 -8.51 -24.33 5.55
CA ARG A 167 -7.37 -24.86 6.31
C ARG A 167 -6.02 -24.56 5.65
N VAL A 168 -5.99 -24.49 4.33
CA VAL A 168 -4.79 -24.24 3.53
C VAL A 168 -4.92 -22.87 2.87
N GLY A 169 -4.43 -21.81 3.52
CA GLY A 169 -4.59 -20.43 3.08
C GLY A 169 -4.27 -20.18 1.60
N PRO A 170 -3.10 -20.60 1.07
CA PRO A 170 -2.67 -20.28 -0.29
C PRO A 170 -3.55 -20.84 -1.41
N VAL A 171 -4.33 -21.93 -1.17
CA VAL A 171 -5.25 -22.45 -2.20
C VAL A 171 -6.34 -21.45 -2.58
N ASN A 172 -6.59 -20.47 -1.73
CA ASN A 172 -7.56 -19.42 -1.98
C ASN A 172 -7.15 -18.50 -3.13
N PHE A 173 -5.90 -18.50 -3.57
CA PHE A 173 -5.50 -17.82 -4.81
C PHE A 173 -6.37 -18.22 -5.99
N TYR A 174 -6.58 -19.52 -6.20
CA TYR A 174 -7.44 -20.06 -7.28
C TYR A 174 -8.92 -19.79 -7.04
N ARG A 175 -9.33 -19.74 -5.76
CA ARG A 175 -10.72 -19.45 -5.42
C ARG A 175 -11.08 -17.99 -5.55
N ALA A 176 -10.09 -17.08 -5.41
CA ALA A 176 -10.25 -15.64 -5.59
C ALA A 176 -10.36 -15.21 -7.06
N VAL A 177 -10.03 -16.08 -8.00
CA VAL A 177 -10.22 -15.83 -9.43
C VAL A 177 -11.70 -15.97 -9.78
N GLN A 178 -12.31 -14.90 -10.28
CA GLN A 178 -13.74 -14.89 -10.63
C GLN A 178 -14.05 -15.81 -11.80
N ASN A 179 -13.25 -15.73 -12.85
CA ASN A 179 -13.31 -16.63 -14.01
C ASN A 179 -12.37 -17.82 -13.77
N ARG A 180 -12.91 -18.96 -13.34
CA ARG A 180 -12.14 -20.16 -13.02
C ARG A 180 -11.85 -21.05 -14.25
N THR A 181 -12.01 -20.53 -15.46
CA THR A 181 -11.50 -21.22 -16.65
C THR A 181 -9.98 -21.22 -16.63
N PRO A 182 -9.31 -22.15 -17.32
CA PRO A 182 -7.84 -22.15 -17.43
C PRO A 182 -7.27 -20.81 -17.89
N GLU A 183 -7.91 -20.14 -18.85
CA GLU A 183 -7.52 -18.82 -19.37
C GLU A 183 -7.70 -17.72 -18.30
N GLY A 184 -8.81 -17.74 -17.56
CA GLY A 184 -9.04 -16.77 -16.48
C GLY A 184 -8.03 -16.92 -15.36
N ILE A 185 -7.63 -18.16 -15.03
CA ILE A 185 -6.58 -18.44 -14.06
C ILE A 185 -5.22 -17.97 -14.59
N ALA A 186 -4.87 -18.30 -15.85
CA ALA A 186 -3.64 -17.85 -16.49
C ALA A 186 -3.52 -16.31 -16.47
N THR A 187 -4.60 -15.60 -16.79
CA THR A 187 -4.69 -14.13 -16.72
C THR A 187 -4.42 -13.63 -15.31
N ALA A 188 -5.03 -14.22 -14.28
CA ALA A 188 -4.79 -13.84 -12.89
C ALA A 188 -3.34 -14.10 -12.44
N VAL A 189 -2.74 -15.20 -12.89
CA VAL A 189 -1.33 -15.54 -12.64
C VAL A 189 -0.39 -14.54 -13.31
N ALA A 190 -0.64 -14.20 -14.59
CA ALA A 190 0.14 -13.21 -15.33
C ALA A 190 0.08 -11.83 -14.67
N LEU A 191 -1.09 -11.37 -14.26
CA LEU A 191 -1.25 -10.09 -13.56
C LEU A 191 -0.49 -10.09 -12.23
N THR A 192 -0.67 -11.12 -11.41
CA THR A 192 -0.13 -11.17 -10.05
C THR A 192 1.40 -11.32 -10.05
N PHE A 193 1.94 -12.24 -10.85
CA PHE A 193 3.36 -12.63 -10.77
C PHE A 193 4.22 -12.13 -11.93
N MET A 194 3.62 -11.70 -13.02
CA MET A 194 4.34 -11.17 -14.18
C MET A 194 4.08 -9.69 -14.41
N GLY A 195 3.07 -9.09 -13.74
CA GLY A 195 2.69 -7.68 -13.90
C GLY A 195 2.15 -7.37 -15.29
N THR A 196 1.55 -8.35 -15.96
CA THR A 196 1.12 -8.25 -17.35
C THR A 196 -0.38 -8.54 -17.47
N ARG A 197 -1.08 -7.75 -18.28
CA ARG A 197 -2.50 -7.92 -18.61
C ARG A 197 -2.64 -8.89 -19.77
N ALA A 198 -2.73 -10.19 -19.46
CA ALA A 198 -2.75 -11.26 -20.46
C ALA A 198 -4.03 -11.28 -21.32
N GLU A 199 -5.08 -10.51 -20.96
CA GLU A 199 -6.27 -10.34 -21.79
C GLU A 199 -5.95 -9.69 -23.15
N SER A 200 -4.85 -8.98 -23.23
CA SER A 200 -4.38 -8.35 -24.48
C SER A 200 -3.45 -9.25 -25.32
N TRP A 201 -3.11 -10.44 -24.81
CA TRP A 201 -2.22 -11.36 -25.53
C TRP A 201 -2.92 -12.02 -26.72
N PRO A 202 -2.17 -12.46 -27.74
CA PRO A 202 -2.70 -13.35 -28.77
C PRO A 202 -3.36 -14.59 -28.15
N THR A 203 -4.50 -15.00 -28.68
CA THR A 203 -5.32 -16.10 -28.13
C THR A 203 -4.53 -17.40 -27.99
N ASN A 204 -3.62 -17.70 -28.92
CA ASN A 204 -2.77 -18.89 -28.85
C ASN A 204 -1.72 -18.83 -27.74
N GLU A 205 -1.21 -17.66 -27.40
CA GLU A 205 -0.25 -17.45 -26.31
C GLU A 205 -0.93 -17.66 -24.96
N LEU A 206 -2.10 -17.03 -24.75
CA LEU A 206 -2.90 -17.22 -23.55
C LEU A 206 -3.34 -18.68 -23.39
N ALA A 207 -3.81 -19.33 -24.47
CA ALA A 207 -4.20 -20.73 -24.45
C ALA A 207 -3.02 -21.67 -24.11
N GLY A 208 -1.82 -21.38 -24.63
CA GLY A 208 -0.60 -22.12 -24.31
C GLY A 208 -0.26 -22.06 -22.81
N MET A 209 -0.36 -20.89 -22.19
CA MET A 209 -0.19 -20.72 -20.75
C MET A 209 -1.34 -21.35 -19.95
N ALA A 210 -2.56 -21.24 -20.42
CA ALA A 210 -3.76 -21.78 -19.76
C ALA A 210 -3.69 -23.32 -19.59
N ALA A 211 -3.01 -24.03 -20.50
CA ALA A 211 -2.83 -25.47 -20.41
C ALA A 211 -2.19 -25.95 -19.09
N PHE A 212 -1.33 -25.13 -18.46
CA PHE A 212 -0.76 -25.45 -17.15
C PHE A 212 -1.80 -25.47 -16.01
N PHE A 213 -2.94 -24.82 -16.19
CA PHE A 213 -3.98 -24.66 -15.18
C PHE A 213 -5.27 -25.45 -15.50
N ALA A 214 -5.28 -26.20 -16.62
CA ALA A 214 -6.46 -26.94 -17.08
C ALA A 214 -6.88 -28.11 -16.16
N GLN A 215 -5.97 -28.58 -15.31
CA GLN A 215 -6.20 -29.72 -14.42
C GLN A 215 -6.46 -29.33 -12.97
N ILE A 216 -6.93 -28.09 -12.71
CA ILE A 216 -7.30 -27.67 -11.36
C ILE A 216 -8.74 -28.10 -11.09
N GLY A 217 -8.88 -28.97 -10.09
CA GLY A 217 -10.18 -29.47 -9.63
C GLY A 217 -10.67 -28.74 -8.38
N TYR A 218 -12.00 -28.62 -8.26
CA TYR A 218 -12.70 -28.07 -7.11
C TYR A 218 -13.73 -29.09 -6.62
N LYS A 219 -13.63 -29.49 -5.36
CA LYS A 219 -14.54 -30.45 -4.75
C LYS A 219 -15.19 -29.86 -3.50
N PRO A 220 -16.51 -29.62 -3.49
CA PRO A 220 -17.20 -29.19 -2.28
C PRO A 220 -17.14 -30.30 -1.21
N THR A 221 -17.08 -29.90 0.05
CA THR A 221 -17.14 -30.79 1.20
C THR A 221 -18.55 -30.80 1.81
N ARG A 222 -18.72 -31.45 2.96
CA ARG A 222 -19.96 -31.39 3.73
C ARG A 222 -20.12 -30.11 4.51
N GLU A 223 -19.01 -29.38 4.73
CA GLU A 223 -19.03 -28.11 5.42
C GLU A 223 -19.47 -26.98 4.48
N TRP A 224 -20.34 -26.10 4.97
CA TRP A 224 -20.91 -25.02 4.17
C TRP A 224 -19.82 -24.10 3.60
N LYS A 225 -19.80 -23.95 2.27
CA LYS A 225 -18.81 -23.12 1.55
C LYS A 225 -17.36 -23.62 1.62
N GLU A 226 -17.09 -24.77 2.22
CA GLU A 226 -15.78 -25.39 2.14
C GLU A 226 -15.61 -26.13 0.81
N GLU A 227 -14.50 -25.88 0.13
CA GLU A 227 -14.05 -26.57 -1.08
C GLU A 227 -12.60 -27.01 -0.93
N VAL A 228 -12.28 -28.16 -1.49
CA VAL A 228 -10.92 -28.65 -1.68
C VAL A 228 -10.49 -28.31 -3.10
N VAL A 229 -9.37 -27.57 -3.22
CA VAL A 229 -8.68 -27.34 -4.50
C VAL A 229 -7.60 -28.40 -4.65
N PHE A 230 -7.51 -29.04 -5.79
CA PHE A 230 -6.56 -30.12 -6.01
C PHE A 230 -6.14 -30.22 -7.48
N TRP A 231 -5.05 -30.93 -7.74
CA TRP A 231 -4.68 -31.35 -9.07
C TRP A 231 -5.53 -32.56 -9.46
N ASP A 232 -6.21 -32.48 -10.61
CA ASP A 232 -7.01 -33.54 -11.19
C ASP A 232 -6.35 -34.05 -12.49
N PRO A 233 -5.52 -35.09 -12.42
CA PRO A 233 -4.82 -35.61 -13.59
C PRO A 233 -5.75 -36.18 -14.68
N LEU A 234 -6.98 -36.49 -14.34
CA LEU A 234 -7.98 -36.99 -15.29
C LEU A 234 -8.86 -35.90 -15.89
N GLY A 235 -8.79 -34.68 -15.37
CA GLY A 235 -9.56 -33.52 -15.84
C GLY A 235 -11.08 -33.64 -15.66
N THR A 236 -11.55 -34.61 -14.89
CA THR A 236 -12.98 -34.96 -14.76
C THR A 236 -13.78 -33.96 -13.95
N SER A 237 -13.12 -33.24 -13.01
CA SER A 237 -13.78 -32.28 -12.11
C SER A 237 -14.02 -30.92 -12.75
N ALA A 238 -13.25 -30.52 -13.75
CA ALA A 238 -13.44 -29.27 -14.50
C ALA A 238 -14.79 -29.23 -15.24
N GLN A 239 -15.34 -30.41 -15.63
CA GLN A 239 -16.64 -30.55 -16.29
C GLN A 239 -17.83 -30.32 -15.36
N ALA A 240 -17.74 -30.79 -14.12
CA ALA A 240 -18.84 -30.68 -13.17
C ALA A 240 -19.12 -29.21 -12.78
N CYS A 241 -18.09 -28.34 -12.81
CA CYS A 241 -18.22 -26.92 -12.48
C CYS A 241 -18.86 -26.12 -13.64
N ASN A 242 -18.54 -26.45 -14.90
CA ASN A 242 -19.06 -25.76 -16.08
C ASN A 242 -20.51 -26.14 -16.38
N SER A 243 -20.93 -27.36 -16.07
CA SER A 243 -22.31 -27.82 -16.30
C SER A 243 -23.34 -27.22 -15.33
N ALA A 244 -22.91 -26.72 -14.17
CA ALA A 244 -23.80 -26.08 -13.19
C ALA A 244 -24.13 -24.61 -13.49
N THR A 245 -23.38 -23.95 -14.38
CA THR A 245 -23.50 -22.50 -14.62
C THR A 245 -23.98 -22.11 -16.01
N ASN A 246 -23.90 -22.97 -17.06
CA ASN A 246 -24.37 -22.62 -18.41
C ASN A 246 -24.89 -23.81 -19.20
N ALA A 247 -26.17 -23.77 -19.50
CA ALA A 247 -26.87 -24.76 -20.36
C ALA A 247 -26.55 -24.67 -21.87
N SER A 248 -25.55 -23.90 -22.30
CA SER A 248 -25.24 -23.68 -23.72
C SER A 248 -23.74 -23.83 -24.07
N ALA A 249 -22.94 -24.48 -23.23
CA ALA A 249 -21.56 -24.78 -23.59
C ALA A 249 -21.52 -25.98 -24.54
N SER A 250 -20.98 -25.79 -25.76
CA SER A 250 -20.64 -26.90 -26.65
C SER A 250 -19.80 -27.95 -25.94
N PRO A 251 -19.94 -29.25 -26.27
CA PRO A 251 -19.15 -30.29 -25.65
C PRO A 251 -17.67 -30.06 -25.96
N LEU A 252 -16.96 -29.44 -25.01
CA LEU A 252 -15.52 -29.35 -25.06
C LEU A 252 -14.98 -30.78 -24.95
N THR A 253 -14.24 -31.21 -25.96
CA THR A 253 -13.56 -32.50 -25.98
C THR A 253 -12.68 -32.64 -24.75
N ASN A 254 -12.89 -33.68 -23.98
CA ASN A 254 -12.22 -34.06 -22.73
C ASN A 254 -10.75 -34.44 -22.91
N THR A 255 -9.95 -33.60 -23.56
CA THR A 255 -8.53 -33.90 -23.71
C THR A 255 -7.75 -33.10 -22.69
N VAL A 256 -7.20 -33.80 -21.69
CA VAL A 256 -6.13 -33.28 -20.85
C VAL A 256 -5.02 -32.78 -21.77
N PRO A 257 -4.56 -31.55 -21.66
CA PRO A 257 -3.48 -31.04 -22.54
C PRO A 257 -2.22 -31.90 -22.41
N GLU A 258 -1.70 -32.38 -23.52
CA GLU A 258 -0.43 -33.12 -23.56
C GLU A 258 0.76 -32.18 -23.65
N THR A 259 0.54 -30.95 -24.10
CA THR A 259 1.56 -29.91 -24.24
C THR A 259 1.05 -28.58 -23.70
N ALA A 260 1.98 -27.75 -23.25
CA ALA A 260 1.74 -26.38 -22.86
C ALA A 260 2.85 -25.48 -23.41
N THR A 261 2.54 -24.20 -23.60
CA THR A 261 3.52 -23.23 -24.08
C THR A 261 3.72 -22.13 -23.03
N PHE A 262 4.96 -21.92 -22.62
CA PHE A 262 5.29 -20.80 -21.74
C PHE A 262 5.16 -19.46 -22.48
N PRO A 263 4.95 -18.34 -21.74
CA PRO A 263 4.91 -16.99 -22.34
C PRO A 263 6.16 -16.59 -23.10
N ASP A 264 7.31 -17.26 -22.95
CA ASP A 264 8.51 -17.06 -23.75
C ASP A 264 8.53 -17.86 -25.07
N GLY A 265 7.42 -18.54 -25.39
CA GLY A 265 7.23 -19.31 -26.61
C GLY A 265 7.79 -20.74 -26.56
N LYS A 266 8.39 -21.18 -25.44
CA LYS A 266 8.87 -22.54 -25.32
C LYS A 266 7.75 -23.51 -25.03
N GLU A 267 7.69 -24.57 -25.83
CA GLU A 267 6.74 -25.67 -25.64
C GLU A 267 7.32 -26.72 -24.68
N VAL A 268 6.45 -27.31 -23.85
CA VAL A 268 6.79 -28.41 -22.95
C VAL A 268 5.73 -29.48 -22.99
N LYS A 269 6.16 -30.75 -22.98
CA LYS A 269 5.28 -31.91 -22.78
C LYS A 269 4.86 -32.00 -21.32
N LEU A 270 3.55 -32.12 -21.07
CA LEU A 270 3.00 -32.33 -19.74
C LEU A 270 2.94 -33.86 -19.44
N SER A 271 3.41 -34.20 -18.25
CA SER A 271 3.32 -35.60 -17.76
C SER A 271 2.05 -35.76 -16.95
N GLN A 272 1.43 -36.96 -17.07
CA GLN A 272 0.27 -37.32 -16.22
C GLN A 272 0.68 -37.63 -14.75
N GLU A 273 1.97 -37.77 -14.48
CA GLU A 273 2.50 -38.06 -13.15
C GLU A 273 2.95 -36.81 -12.38
N ARG A 274 2.91 -35.64 -13.01
CA ARG A 274 3.37 -34.39 -12.42
C ARG A 274 2.36 -33.27 -12.62
N ASP A 275 2.05 -32.57 -11.54
CA ASP A 275 1.18 -31.40 -11.57
C ASP A 275 1.72 -30.31 -12.53
N PRO A 276 1.00 -29.95 -13.58
CA PRO A 276 1.43 -28.92 -14.53
C PRO A 276 1.71 -27.54 -13.87
N ARG A 277 1.05 -27.25 -12.75
CA ARG A 277 1.29 -26.02 -12.00
C ARG A 277 2.72 -25.95 -11.45
N GLU A 278 3.29 -27.10 -11.06
CA GLU A 278 4.69 -27.18 -10.61
C GLU A 278 5.66 -26.92 -11.76
N VAL A 279 5.36 -27.44 -12.96
CA VAL A 279 6.15 -27.19 -14.17
C VAL A 279 6.16 -25.68 -14.50
N PHE A 280 5.00 -25.04 -14.44
CA PHE A 280 4.90 -23.59 -14.64
C PHE A 280 5.67 -22.82 -13.54
N ALA A 281 5.50 -23.21 -12.28
CA ALA A 281 6.19 -22.56 -11.15
C ALA A 281 7.72 -22.71 -11.28
N ASP A 282 8.25 -23.86 -11.68
CA ASP A 282 9.68 -24.03 -11.91
C ASP A 282 10.23 -23.12 -12.99
N TRP A 283 9.50 -22.91 -14.09
CA TRP A 283 9.86 -21.97 -15.13
C TRP A 283 9.80 -20.52 -14.64
N LEU A 284 8.69 -20.12 -14.00
CA LEU A 284 8.45 -18.75 -13.55
C LEU A 284 9.47 -18.28 -12.51
N LEU A 285 9.79 -19.15 -11.55
CA LEU A 285 10.64 -18.84 -10.40
C LEU A 285 12.15 -18.98 -10.70
N THR A 286 12.50 -19.32 -11.93
CA THR A 286 13.91 -19.35 -12.36
C THR A 286 14.52 -17.94 -12.29
N PRO A 287 15.73 -17.75 -11.74
CA PRO A 287 16.38 -16.43 -11.65
C PRO A 287 16.56 -15.72 -13.00
N LYS A 288 16.52 -16.48 -14.10
CA LYS A 288 16.63 -15.95 -15.47
C LYS A 288 15.28 -15.55 -16.08
N ASN A 289 14.15 -15.82 -15.37
CA ASN A 289 12.83 -15.45 -15.86
C ASN A 289 12.70 -13.92 -15.90
N PRO A 290 12.32 -13.32 -17.03
CA PRO A 290 12.33 -11.87 -17.19
C PRO A 290 11.17 -11.16 -16.51
N TRP A 291 10.12 -11.87 -16.08
CA TRP A 291 8.91 -11.27 -15.51
C TRP A 291 8.89 -11.29 -13.99
N PHE A 292 9.21 -12.41 -13.36
CA PHE A 292 8.97 -12.63 -11.93
C PHE A 292 9.73 -11.64 -11.03
N THR A 293 11.05 -11.56 -11.19
CA THR A 293 11.88 -10.61 -10.42
C THR A 293 11.58 -9.16 -10.78
N ARG A 294 11.37 -8.90 -12.06
CA ARG A 294 11.03 -7.57 -12.58
C ARG A 294 9.73 -7.03 -12.01
N ASN A 295 8.67 -7.84 -12.03
CA ASN A 295 7.37 -7.45 -11.51
C ASN A 295 7.47 -7.05 -10.04
N ILE A 296 8.00 -7.90 -9.18
CA ILE A 296 8.03 -7.59 -7.75
C ILE A 296 8.99 -6.45 -7.41
N ALA A 297 10.15 -6.36 -8.07
CA ALA A 297 11.08 -5.24 -7.88
C ALA A 297 10.45 -3.91 -8.28
N ASN A 298 9.77 -3.86 -9.44
CA ASN A 298 9.03 -2.70 -9.91
C ASN A 298 7.87 -2.32 -8.98
N ARG A 299 7.15 -3.31 -8.46
CA ARG A 299 6.00 -3.11 -7.57
C ARG A 299 6.43 -2.58 -6.20
N VAL A 300 7.46 -3.16 -5.58
CA VAL A 300 8.01 -2.67 -4.30
C VAL A 300 8.54 -1.24 -4.47
N TRP A 301 9.23 -0.96 -5.56
CA TRP A 301 9.68 0.40 -5.89
C TRP A 301 8.48 1.36 -5.99
N SER A 302 7.44 0.97 -6.73
CA SER A 302 6.23 1.79 -6.89
C SER A 302 5.51 2.06 -5.56
N TRP A 303 5.41 1.06 -4.70
CA TRP A 303 4.79 1.22 -3.39
C TRP A 303 5.52 2.21 -2.49
N LEU A 304 6.84 2.22 -2.52
CA LEU A 304 7.66 3.08 -1.67
C LEU A 304 7.85 4.49 -2.26
N VAL A 305 8.13 4.59 -3.55
CA VAL A 305 8.48 5.87 -4.21
C VAL A 305 7.26 6.56 -4.84
N GLY A 306 6.16 5.80 -5.03
CA GLY A 306 4.89 6.33 -5.55
C GLY A 306 4.70 6.22 -7.05
N ARG A 307 5.72 5.74 -7.79
CA ARG A 307 5.67 5.50 -9.23
C ARG A 307 6.56 4.31 -9.57
N GLY A 308 6.08 3.41 -10.43
CA GLY A 308 6.88 2.31 -10.96
C GLY A 308 7.99 2.79 -11.90
N ILE A 309 9.08 2.03 -11.97
CA ILE A 309 10.14 2.20 -12.99
C ILE A 309 9.56 1.84 -14.36
N ILE A 310 8.71 0.82 -14.41
CA ILE A 310 7.71 0.61 -15.46
C ILE A 310 6.39 1.13 -14.91
N HIS A 311 5.82 2.12 -15.54
CA HIS A 311 4.58 2.71 -15.09
C HIS A 311 3.48 2.43 -16.13
N GLU A 312 2.37 1.80 -15.75
CA GLU A 312 1.89 1.35 -14.46
C GLU A 312 2.47 -0.03 -14.10
N PRO A 313 2.53 -0.40 -12.79
CA PRO A 313 3.13 -1.68 -12.36
C PRO A 313 2.47 -2.92 -12.94
N ASP A 314 1.19 -2.83 -13.31
CA ASP A 314 0.39 -3.93 -13.87
C ASP A 314 0.45 -3.99 -15.42
N ASP A 315 1.37 -3.24 -16.04
CA ASP A 315 1.43 -3.09 -17.48
C ASP A 315 2.86 -3.31 -18.02
N ILE A 316 3.48 -4.42 -17.60
CA ILE A 316 4.81 -4.84 -18.07
C ILE A 316 4.66 -5.47 -19.46
N ARG A 317 5.08 -4.75 -20.49
CA ARG A 317 5.04 -5.17 -21.90
C ARG A 317 6.16 -4.50 -22.72
N ALA A 318 6.43 -5.02 -23.91
CA ALA A 318 7.56 -4.59 -24.72
C ALA A 318 7.51 -3.11 -25.15
N ASP A 319 6.31 -2.58 -25.39
CA ASP A 319 6.06 -1.18 -25.80
C ASP A 319 5.85 -0.22 -24.60
N ASN A 320 5.98 -0.71 -23.37
CA ASN A 320 6.04 0.09 -22.15
C ASN A 320 7.40 -0.13 -21.42
N PRO A 321 8.50 0.43 -21.95
CA PRO A 321 9.83 0.19 -21.41
C PRO A 321 10.04 0.90 -20.06
N PRO A 322 10.94 0.39 -19.22
CA PRO A 322 11.31 1.05 -17.97
C PRO A 322 11.93 2.43 -18.21
N THR A 323 11.52 3.42 -17.44
CA THR A 323 12.09 4.78 -17.48
C THR A 323 13.56 4.79 -17.09
N HIS A 324 13.97 3.83 -16.25
CA HIS A 324 15.35 3.67 -15.80
C HIS A 324 15.80 2.19 -15.85
N PRO A 325 16.16 1.64 -17.02
CA PRO A 325 16.49 0.22 -17.17
C PRO A 325 17.60 -0.30 -16.24
N ALA A 326 18.66 0.50 -16.05
CA ALA A 326 19.78 0.12 -15.21
C ALA A 326 19.41 0.00 -13.72
N LEU A 327 18.51 0.86 -13.25
CA LEU A 327 17.98 0.80 -11.88
C LEU A 327 17.15 -0.47 -11.67
N LEU A 328 16.24 -0.76 -12.59
CA LEU A 328 15.41 -1.96 -12.51
C LEU A 328 16.26 -3.23 -12.52
N ALA A 329 17.22 -3.33 -13.44
CA ALA A 329 18.16 -4.45 -13.51
C ALA A 329 18.99 -4.62 -12.23
N TYR A 330 19.37 -3.52 -11.58
CA TYR A 330 20.06 -3.55 -10.29
C TYR A 330 19.16 -4.14 -9.19
N LEU A 331 17.90 -3.68 -9.08
CA LEU A 331 16.96 -4.19 -8.07
C LEU A 331 16.63 -5.67 -8.31
N GLU A 332 16.43 -6.09 -9.56
CA GLU A 332 16.25 -7.50 -9.94
C GLU A 332 17.45 -8.35 -9.47
N LYS A 333 18.68 -7.89 -9.71
CA LYS A 333 19.90 -8.57 -9.30
C LYS A 333 20.03 -8.68 -7.78
N GLU A 334 19.77 -7.59 -7.06
CA GLU A 334 19.83 -7.57 -5.58
C GLU A 334 18.79 -8.51 -4.95
N LEU A 335 17.58 -8.58 -5.52
CA LEU A 335 16.54 -9.50 -5.06
C LEU A 335 16.98 -10.97 -5.22
N VAL A 336 17.55 -11.33 -6.36
CA VAL A 336 18.06 -12.69 -6.60
C VAL A 336 19.26 -12.99 -5.69
N ALA A 337 20.21 -12.06 -5.55
CA ALA A 337 21.38 -12.22 -4.68
C ALA A 337 20.98 -12.34 -3.19
N GLY A 338 19.93 -11.65 -2.78
CA GLY A 338 19.31 -11.73 -1.46
C GLY A 338 18.36 -12.92 -1.29
N HIS A 339 18.38 -13.93 -2.18
CA HIS A 339 17.51 -15.11 -2.09
C HIS A 339 16.03 -14.77 -1.96
N TYR A 340 15.56 -13.77 -2.70
CA TYR A 340 14.17 -13.29 -2.70
C TYR A 340 13.68 -12.74 -1.36
N ASP A 341 14.59 -12.24 -0.51
CA ASP A 341 14.26 -11.53 0.73
C ASP A 341 13.66 -10.16 0.41
N LEU A 342 12.35 -10.00 0.64
CA LEU A 342 11.69 -8.72 0.39
C LEU A 342 12.06 -7.66 1.43
N LYS A 343 12.29 -7.99 2.71
CA LYS A 343 12.74 -7.01 3.70
C LYS A 343 14.10 -6.43 3.33
N HIS A 344 15.00 -7.25 2.72
CA HIS A 344 16.25 -6.75 2.16
C HIS A 344 16.01 -5.72 1.05
N LEU A 345 15.09 -5.99 0.13
CA LEU A 345 14.75 -5.05 -0.94
C LEU A 345 14.13 -3.76 -0.40
N TYR A 346 13.21 -3.85 0.57
CA TYR A 346 12.66 -2.67 1.26
C TYR A 346 13.77 -1.85 1.91
N ARG A 347 14.65 -2.49 2.68
CA ARG A 347 15.78 -1.83 3.35
C ARG A 347 16.69 -1.11 2.38
N LEU A 348 17.00 -1.73 1.24
CA LEU A 348 17.84 -1.17 0.20
C LEU A 348 17.24 0.12 -0.38
N ILE A 349 15.95 0.13 -0.69
CA ILE A 349 15.26 1.29 -1.25
C ILE A 349 15.10 2.40 -0.20
N LEU A 350 14.62 2.08 1.00
CA LEU A 350 14.36 3.05 2.07
C LEU A 350 15.62 3.78 2.56
N ASN A 351 16.78 3.11 2.50
CA ASN A 351 18.07 3.71 2.86
C ASN A 351 18.70 4.51 1.72
N SER A 352 18.17 4.44 0.49
CA SER A 352 18.67 5.27 -0.60
C SER A 352 18.29 6.75 -0.39
N GLN A 353 19.14 7.66 -0.81
CA GLN A 353 18.82 9.09 -0.83
C GLN A 353 17.69 9.41 -1.81
N THR A 354 17.53 8.60 -2.85
CA THR A 354 16.42 8.72 -3.81
C THR A 354 15.05 8.61 -3.12
N TYR A 355 14.87 7.68 -2.18
CA TYR A 355 13.66 7.63 -1.35
C TYR A 355 13.53 8.85 -0.42
N GLN A 356 14.65 9.42 -0.02
CA GLN A 356 14.74 10.55 0.90
C GLN A 356 14.70 11.91 0.20
N PHE A 357 14.43 11.97 -1.10
CA PHE A 357 14.25 13.25 -1.78
C PHE A 357 13.03 14.00 -1.25
N SER A 358 13.12 15.33 -1.32
CA SER A 358 12.01 16.23 -1.03
C SER A 358 10.87 16.02 -2.02
N SER A 359 9.65 16.23 -1.55
CA SER A 359 8.46 16.29 -2.39
C SER A 359 8.24 17.67 -3.02
N VAL A 360 9.03 18.68 -2.64
CA VAL A 360 8.94 20.03 -3.20
C VAL A 360 9.69 20.04 -4.55
N PRO A 361 8.98 20.24 -5.67
CA PRO A 361 9.62 20.19 -6.99
C PRO A 361 10.45 21.46 -7.21
N ARG A 362 11.69 21.27 -7.70
CA ARG A 362 12.62 22.35 -8.07
C ARG A 362 12.77 22.53 -9.58
N SER A 363 12.07 21.71 -10.38
CA SER A 363 12.08 21.71 -11.84
C SER A 363 10.70 21.37 -12.35
N ASP A 364 10.55 21.16 -13.69
CA ASP A 364 9.32 20.64 -14.27
C ASP A 364 8.87 19.38 -13.49
N LEU A 365 7.71 19.48 -12.83
CA LEU A 365 7.18 18.44 -11.96
C LEU A 365 7.02 17.11 -12.70
N THR A 366 6.53 17.15 -13.94
CA THR A 366 6.26 15.96 -14.73
C THR A 366 7.55 15.19 -15.05
N GLN A 367 8.62 15.90 -15.44
CA GLN A 367 9.91 15.28 -15.71
C GLN A 367 10.60 14.81 -14.42
N ALA A 368 10.50 15.58 -13.35
CA ALA A 368 11.08 15.20 -12.07
C ALA A 368 10.44 13.93 -11.51
N GLU A 369 9.11 13.84 -11.49
CA GLU A 369 8.40 12.66 -11.03
C GLU A 369 8.66 11.43 -11.91
N ALA A 370 8.69 11.59 -13.24
CA ALA A 370 8.95 10.48 -14.16
C ALA A 370 10.36 9.89 -14.00
N ASN A 371 11.33 10.67 -13.52
CA ASN A 371 12.73 10.28 -13.35
C ASN A 371 13.16 10.18 -11.87
N PHE A 372 12.22 10.15 -10.94
CA PHE A 372 12.48 10.04 -9.49
C PHE A 372 13.30 11.19 -8.91
N GLY A 373 13.20 12.40 -9.49
CA GLY A 373 13.90 13.60 -9.02
C GLY A 373 13.25 14.29 -7.82
N SER A 374 12.06 13.84 -7.43
CA SER A 374 11.34 14.24 -6.22
C SER A 374 10.49 13.08 -5.73
N TYR A 375 10.16 13.07 -4.43
CA TYR A 375 9.22 12.09 -3.88
C TYR A 375 7.79 12.42 -4.34
N ALA A 376 7.09 11.43 -4.89
CA ALA A 376 5.73 11.62 -5.37
C ALA A 376 4.74 11.80 -4.22
N VAL A 377 4.05 12.95 -4.18
CA VAL A 377 3.02 13.24 -3.17
C VAL A 377 1.82 12.33 -3.40
N ARG A 378 1.40 11.61 -2.36
CA ARG A 378 0.28 10.69 -2.41
C ARG A 378 -0.68 10.91 -1.24
N ARG A 379 -1.97 10.85 -1.50
CA ARG A 379 -2.98 10.83 -0.45
C ARG A 379 -2.79 9.58 0.43
N LEU A 380 -3.06 9.69 1.73
CA LEU A 380 -3.12 8.52 2.60
C LEU A 380 -4.23 7.58 2.14
N GLU A 381 -3.99 6.26 2.19
CA GLU A 381 -5.03 5.26 1.95
C GLU A 381 -6.16 5.43 2.98
N ALA A 382 -7.35 5.00 2.62
CA ALA A 382 -8.53 5.14 3.46
C ALA A 382 -8.33 4.54 4.85
N GLU A 383 -7.73 3.34 4.91
CA GLU A 383 -7.44 2.61 6.15
C GLU A 383 -6.41 3.37 6.99
N VAL A 384 -5.31 3.79 6.38
CA VAL A 384 -4.24 4.55 7.06
C VAL A 384 -4.76 5.88 7.60
N LEU A 385 -5.61 6.57 6.83
CA LEU A 385 -6.16 7.87 7.22
C LEU A 385 -7.09 7.76 8.43
N ILE A 386 -8.00 6.79 8.42
CA ILE A 386 -8.93 6.63 9.56
C ILE A 386 -8.20 6.16 10.81
N ASP A 387 -7.23 5.24 10.67
CA ASP A 387 -6.42 4.77 11.80
C ASP A 387 -5.53 5.89 12.36
N ALA A 388 -5.00 6.78 11.50
CA ALA A 388 -4.30 7.98 11.93
C ALA A 388 -5.20 8.91 12.77
N ILE A 389 -6.43 9.18 12.31
CA ILE A 389 -7.41 9.98 13.04
C ILE A 389 -7.79 9.30 14.36
N ASN A 390 -8.03 7.99 14.35
CA ASN A 390 -8.32 7.21 15.55
C ASN A 390 -7.17 7.27 16.56
N ARG A 391 -5.94 7.14 16.09
CA ARG A 391 -4.73 7.23 16.93
C ARG A 391 -4.55 8.61 17.55
N ILE A 392 -4.79 9.69 16.80
CA ILE A 392 -4.73 11.07 17.26
C ILE A 392 -5.75 11.32 18.36
N THR A 393 -6.98 10.89 18.13
CA THR A 393 -8.12 11.15 19.03
C THR A 393 -8.23 10.17 20.18
N GLY A 394 -7.66 8.97 20.03
CA GLY A 394 -7.85 7.84 20.96
C GLY A 394 -9.23 7.20 20.82
N SER A 395 -9.87 7.32 19.66
CA SER A 395 -11.17 6.72 19.34
C SER A 395 -11.00 5.50 18.43
N THR A 396 -12.10 4.80 18.17
CA THR A 396 -12.18 3.69 17.21
C THR A 396 -13.27 3.95 16.18
N ASP A 397 -13.29 3.13 15.12
CA ASP A 397 -14.38 3.07 14.18
C ASP A 397 -15.06 1.69 14.20
N LEU A 398 -16.33 1.65 13.83
CA LEU A 398 -17.07 0.42 13.66
C LEU A 398 -17.12 0.05 12.18
N TYR A 399 -16.82 -1.20 11.90
CA TYR A 399 -16.88 -1.77 10.56
C TYR A 399 -18.03 -2.77 10.46
N THR A 400 -18.55 -2.96 9.27
CA THR A 400 -19.69 -3.85 9.00
C THR A 400 -19.39 -4.78 7.84
N SER A 401 -20.04 -5.94 7.84
CA SER A 401 -20.07 -6.89 6.72
C SER A 401 -21.51 -7.27 6.43
N ALA A 402 -21.85 -7.52 5.16
CA ALA A 402 -23.16 -8.04 4.80
C ALA A 402 -23.33 -9.52 5.23
N ILE A 403 -22.20 -10.24 5.48
CA ILE A 403 -22.23 -11.58 6.08
C ILE A 403 -22.11 -11.41 7.60
N PRO A 404 -23.20 -11.62 8.37
CA PRO A 404 -23.23 -11.33 9.80
C PRO A 404 -22.55 -12.40 10.65
N GLU A 405 -22.52 -12.18 11.96
CA GLU A 405 -22.20 -13.21 12.95
C GLU A 405 -23.13 -14.43 12.82
N PRO A 406 -22.64 -15.63 13.07
CA PRO A 406 -21.30 -15.96 13.60
C PRO A 406 -20.21 -16.10 12.52
N PHE A 407 -20.48 -15.82 11.27
CA PHE A 407 -19.54 -16.04 10.17
C PHE A 407 -18.49 -14.92 10.07
N THR A 408 -18.89 -13.68 10.36
CA THR A 408 -17.98 -12.53 10.41
C THR A 408 -18.04 -11.90 11.79
N TYR A 409 -16.92 -11.94 12.50
CA TYR A 409 -16.74 -11.24 13.78
C TYR A 409 -15.70 -10.13 13.59
N ILE A 410 -16.04 -8.92 14.03
CA ILE A 410 -15.17 -7.73 13.91
C ILE A 410 -15.03 -7.12 15.31
N PRO A 411 -13.83 -7.14 15.92
CA PRO A 411 -13.58 -6.46 17.18
C PRO A 411 -13.91 -4.97 17.11
N ALA A 412 -14.43 -4.39 18.19
CA ALA A 412 -14.83 -2.97 18.22
C ALA A 412 -13.63 -2.01 18.16
N ASP A 413 -12.44 -2.49 18.48
CA ASP A 413 -11.17 -1.76 18.48
C ASP A 413 -10.25 -2.13 17.30
N GLN A 414 -10.78 -2.90 16.32
CA GLN A 414 -10.05 -3.36 15.15
C GLN A 414 -9.51 -2.18 14.33
N PRO A 415 -8.19 -2.06 14.08
CA PRO A 415 -7.65 -1.12 13.12
C PRO A 415 -8.09 -1.42 11.69
N ALA A 416 -8.24 -0.38 10.87
CA ALA A 416 -8.66 -0.56 9.48
C ALA A 416 -7.60 -1.28 8.63
N ILE A 417 -6.31 -1.08 8.92
CA ILE A 417 -5.21 -1.76 8.22
C ILE A 417 -5.21 -3.28 8.46
N GLU A 418 -5.76 -3.75 9.58
CA GLU A 418 -5.84 -5.18 9.94
C GLU A 418 -7.12 -5.85 9.40
N LEU A 419 -7.99 -5.15 8.67
CA LEU A 419 -9.20 -5.75 8.11
C LEU A 419 -8.85 -6.81 7.06
N ALA A 420 -8.96 -8.07 7.45
CA ALA A 420 -8.60 -9.23 6.63
C ALA A 420 -9.37 -9.29 5.31
N ASP A 421 -10.66 -8.93 5.34
CA ASP A 421 -11.62 -9.14 4.27
C ASP A 421 -12.00 -7.82 3.60
N GLY A 422 -11.86 -7.74 2.28
CA GLY A 422 -12.27 -6.58 1.48
C GLY A 422 -13.77 -6.27 1.52
N SER A 423 -14.60 -7.20 2.02
CA SER A 423 -16.04 -6.99 2.20
C SER A 423 -16.38 -6.21 3.47
N ILE A 424 -15.51 -6.25 4.47
CA ILE A 424 -15.69 -5.50 5.72
C ILE A 424 -15.42 -4.02 5.44
N THR A 425 -16.39 -3.16 5.68
CA THR A 425 -16.30 -1.74 5.28
C THR A 425 -16.97 -0.78 6.26
N SER A 426 -16.84 0.50 6.01
CA SER A 426 -17.56 1.58 6.66
C SER A 426 -17.85 2.69 5.63
N PRO A 427 -18.78 3.62 5.91
CA PRO A 427 -19.00 4.78 5.04
C PRO A 427 -17.75 5.59 4.76
N PHE A 428 -16.83 5.68 5.74
CA PHE A 428 -15.55 6.37 5.58
C PHE A 428 -14.65 5.62 4.58
N LEU A 429 -14.43 4.32 4.78
CA LEU A 429 -13.58 3.51 3.91
C LEU A 429 -14.08 3.50 2.46
N ALA A 430 -15.40 3.39 2.26
CA ALA A 430 -16.02 3.44 0.95
C ALA A 430 -15.82 4.82 0.28
N LEU A 431 -16.04 5.91 1.03
CA LEU A 431 -15.88 7.28 0.53
C LEU A 431 -14.43 7.58 0.15
N PHE A 432 -13.46 7.10 0.96
CA PHE A 432 -12.03 7.36 0.74
C PHE A 432 -11.35 6.35 -0.18
N GLY A 433 -12.12 5.52 -0.90
CA GLY A 433 -11.61 4.69 -1.98
C GLY A 433 -10.72 3.54 -1.50
N ARG A 434 -11.15 2.83 -0.46
CA ARG A 434 -10.59 1.52 -0.12
C ARG A 434 -10.69 0.60 -1.34
N SER A 435 -9.67 -0.24 -1.59
CA SER A 435 -9.71 -1.22 -2.68
C SER A 435 -10.93 -2.13 -2.58
N ALA A 436 -11.61 -2.32 -3.69
CA ALA A 436 -12.72 -3.26 -3.80
C ALA A 436 -12.25 -4.74 -3.78
N ARG A 437 -10.95 -4.98 -3.93
CA ARG A 437 -10.32 -6.30 -4.03
C ARG A 437 -11.00 -7.20 -5.09
N ALA A 438 -11.39 -6.60 -6.19
CA ALA A 438 -12.13 -7.28 -7.25
C ALA A 438 -11.21 -7.75 -8.39
N THR A 439 -10.30 -6.91 -8.84
CA THR A 439 -9.45 -7.17 -10.02
C THR A 439 -8.03 -7.59 -9.65
N GLY A 440 -7.52 -7.16 -8.51
CA GLY A 440 -6.12 -7.32 -8.11
C GLY A 440 -5.18 -6.34 -8.79
N MET A 441 -5.70 -5.26 -9.37
CA MET A 441 -4.91 -4.19 -9.99
C MET A 441 -4.58 -3.09 -8.98
N GLU A 442 -3.41 -2.48 -9.15
CA GLU A 442 -2.96 -1.38 -8.29
C GLU A 442 -3.88 -0.15 -8.37
N ASN A 443 -4.48 0.10 -9.52
CA ASN A 443 -5.35 1.25 -9.77
C ASN A 443 -6.73 1.16 -9.08
N GLU A 444 -7.06 0.07 -8.40
CA GLU A 444 -8.26 0.02 -7.53
C GLU A 444 -8.18 1.00 -6.35
N ARG A 445 -6.99 1.50 -6.01
CA ARG A 445 -6.79 2.53 -5.00
C ARG A 445 -6.60 3.91 -5.65
N PRO A 446 -7.66 4.76 -5.71
CA PRO A 446 -7.52 6.11 -6.26
C PRO A 446 -6.65 6.98 -5.36
N ASN A 447 -5.67 7.66 -5.96
CA ASN A 447 -4.70 8.50 -5.24
C ASN A 447 -5.11 9.99 -5.18
N LYS A 448 -6.18 10.39 -5.87
CA LYS A 448 -6.63 11.79 -5.91
C LYS A 448 -7.76 12.03 -4.91
N MET A 449 -7.71 13.18 -4.23
CA MET A 449 -8.81 13.63 -3.36
C MET A 449 -9.97 14.12 -4.23
N LEU A 450 -11.16 13.64 -3.91
CA LEU A 450 -12.42 14.08 -4.51
C LEU A 450 -13.11 15.11 -3.62
N SER A 451 -13.98 15.95 -4.19
CA SER A 451 -14.70 17.00 -3.47
C SER A 451 -15.50 16.46 -2.25
N GLY A 452 -16.13 15.28 -2.39
CA GLY A 452 -16.85 14.63 -1.29
C GLY A 452 -15.95 14.24 -0.12
N GLN A 453 -14.70 13.83 -0.40
CA GLN A 453 -13.71 13.49 0.64
C GLN A 453 -13.26 14.74 1.40
N TRP A 454 -12.97 15.85 0.68
CA TRP A 454 -12.69 17.14 1.30
C TRP A 454 -13.82 17.60 2.21
N LEU A 455 -15.05 17.58 1.70
CA LEU A 455 -16.23 17.97 2.48
C LEU A 455 -16.44 17.09 3.71
N HIS A 456 -16.12 15.80 3.63
CA HIS A 456 -16.25 14.90 4.77
C HIS A 456 -15.24 15.24 5.89
N VAL A 457 -13.96 15.47 5.56
CA VAL A 457 -12.97 15.86 6.59
C VAL A 457 -13.29 17.21 7.19
N LEU A 458 -13.75 18.16 6.36
CA LEU A 458 -14.08 19.53 6.79
C LEU A 458 -15.37 19.61 7.66
N ASN A 459 -16.44 18.89 7.30
CA ASN A 459 -17.78 19.19 7.81
C ASN A 459 -18.53 18.00 8.41
N SER A 460 -17.96 16.76 8.41
CA SER A 460 -18.74 15.63 8.89
C SER A 460 -18.86 15.60 10.41
N SER A 461 -20.04 15.28 10.92
CA SER A 461 -20.25 15.00 12.33
C SER A 461 -19.44 13.78 12.83
N HIS A 462 -18.99 12.91 11.94
CA HIS A 462 -18.12 11.78 12.24
C HIS A 462 -16.76 12.28 12.75
N ILE A 463 -16.08 13.11 11.98
CA ILE A 463 -14.77 13.68 12.35
C ILE A 463 -14.95 14.64 13.53
N GLN A 464 -15.93 15.51 13.50
CA GLN A 464 -16.17 16.48 14.58
C GLN A 464 -16.34 15.80 15.94
N ARG A 465 -17.13 14.73 16.03
CA ARG A 465 -17.29 13.98 17.28
C ARG A 465 -15.99 13.37 17.78
N LYS A 466 -15.12 12.85 16.88
CA LYS A 466 -13.82 12.31 17.24
C LYS A 466 -12.91 13.39 17.84
N LEU A 467 -12.93 14.60 17.30
CA LEU A 467 -12.16 15.73 17.82
C LEU A 467 -12.67 16.23 19.17
N GLU A 468 -13.97 16.34 19.33
CA GLU A 468 -14.61 16.83 20.58
C GLU A 468 -14.56 15.81 21.72
N GLN A 469 -14.74 14.52 21.41
CA GLN A 469 -14.95 13.47 22.40
C GLN A 469 -13.76 12.52 22.58
N GLY A 470 -12.76 12.62 21.71
CA GLY A 470 -11.59 11.75 21.70
C GLY A 470 -10.84 11.81 23.04
N PRO A 471 -10.67 10.68 23.75
CA PRO A 471 -10.11 10.67 25.10
C PRO A 471 -8.65 11.12 25.14
N ARG A 472 -7.87 10.85 24.09
CA ARG A 472 -6.46 11.27 24.01
C ARG A 472 -6.33 12.79 23.83
N LEU A 473 -7.13 13.38 22.93
CA LEU A 473 -7.16 14.84 22.77
C LEU A 473 -7.63 15.52 24.04
N LYS A 474 -8.67 14.97 24.69
CA LYS A 474 -9.14 15.47 25.97
C LYS A 474 -8.01 15.47 27.01
N ALA A 475 -7.25 14.39 27.13
CA ALA A 475 -6.12 14.32 28.04
C ALA A 475 -5.01 15.34 27.75
N ILE A 476 -4.79 15.68 26.47
CA ILE A 476 -3.85 16.74 26.06
C ILE A 476 -4.39 18.12 26.47
N PHE A 477 -5.64 18.44 26.16
CA PHE A 477 -6.26 19.74 26.44
C PHE A 477 -6.41 20.02 27.93
N ASP A 478 -6.76 18.98 28.72
CA ASP A 478 -6.97 19.07 30.17
C ASP A 478 -5.66 18.85 30.97
N SER A 479 -4.51 18.75 30.32
CA SER A 479 -3.21 18.41 30.95
C SER A 479 -2.66 19.48 31.91
N GLY A 480 -3.19 20.69 31.88
CA GLY A 480 -2.67 21.83 32.65
C GLY A 480 -1.31 22.38 32.16
N ARG A 481 -0.82 21.88 31.02
CA ARG A 481 0.41 22.40 30.37
C ARG A 481 0.21 23.81 29.85
N LYS A 482 1.31 24.52 29.62
CA LYS A 482 1.28 25.83 28.97
C LYS A 482 0.82 25.71 27.50
N PRO A 483 0.15 26.74 26.94
CA PRO A 483 -0.29 26.71 25.55
C PRO A 483 0.78 26.30 24.53
N PRO A 484 2.03 26.81 24.55
CA PRO A 484 3.06 26.34 23.62
C PRO A 484 3.37 24.83 23.72
N GLU A 485 3.32 24.26 24.94
CA GLU A 485 3.58 22.84 25.15
C GLU A 485 2.43 21.95 24.59
N ILE A 486 1.19 22.46 24.63
CA ILE A 486 0.04 21.81 24.02
C ILE A 486 0.15 21.86 22.48
N VAL A 487 0.51 23.03 21.93
CA VAL A 487 0.75 23.21 20.50
C VAL A 487 1.84 22.25 20.02
N GLU A 488 2.97 22.18 20.73
CA GLU A 488 4.06 21.23 20.42
C GLU A 488 3.56 19.78 20.39
N GLU A 489 2.81 19.36 21.42
CA GLU A 489 2.28 17.99 21.48
C GLU A 489 1.31 17.69 20.34
N LEU A 490 0.45 18.66 19.93
CA LEU A 490 -0.44 18.52 18.80
C LEU A 490 0.33 18.37 17.48
N TYR A 491 1.33 19.23 17.25
CA TYR A 491 2.16 19.16 16.03
C TYR A 491 2.94 17.87 15.94
N LEU A 492 3.56 17.41 17.05
CA LEU A 492 4.26 16.13 17.10
C LEU A 492 3.32 14.93 16.85
N THR A 493 2.10 15.00 17.38
CA THR A 493 1.12 13.92 17.24
C THR A 493 0.49 13.86 15.85
N ILE A 494 0.20 15.02 15.24
CA ILE A 494 -0.57 15.12 13.99
C ILE A 494 0.35 15.23 12.78
N LEU A 495 1.35 16.13 12.82
CA LEU A 495 2.24 16.44 11.71
C LEU A 495 3.63 15.81 11.83
N SER A 496 3.94 15.18 12.97
CA SER A 496 5.22 14.49 13.23
C SER A 496 6.44 15.44 13.16
N ARG A 497 6.27 16.70 13.52
CA ARG A 497 7.32 17.71 13.60
C ARG A 497 7.10 18.71 14.73
N PHE A 498 8.11 19.47 15.06
CA PHE A 498 7.94 20.64 15.92
C PHE A 498 7.23 21.77 15.16
N PRO A 499 6.38 22.58 15.85
CA PRO A 499 5.83 23.79 15.26
C PRO A 499 6.92 24.85 15.06
N THR A 500 6.73 25.71 14.06
CA THR A 500 7.56 26.92 13.91
C THR A 500 7.17 27.97 14.94
N PRO A 501 8.03 28.96 15.23
CA PRO A 501 7.67 30.07 16.13
C PRO A 501 6.41 30.82 15.69
N GLU A 502 6.20 31.00 14.38
CA GLU A 502 5.01 31.63 13.81
C GLU A 502 3.76 30.80 14.02
N GLU A 503 3.86 29.47 13.88
CA GLU A 503 2.74 28.54 14.13
C GLU A 503 2.36 28.53 15.61
N VAL A 504 3.34 28.52 16.52
CA VAL A 504 3.09 28.63 17.95
C VAL A 504 2.36 29.94 18.25
N LYS A 505 2.87 31.07 17.75
CA LYS A 505 2.25 32.36 17.95
C LYS A 505 0.83 32.43 17.39
N THR A 506 0.61 31.95 16.17
CA THR A 506 -0.73 31.89 15.54
C THR A 506 -1.69 31.08 16.39
N ALA A 507 -1.25 29.91 16.87
CA ALA A 507 -2.07 29.08 17.74
C ALA A 507 -2.32 29.71 19.12
N GLU A 508 -1.37 30.49 19.66
CA GLU A 508 -1.56 31.24 20.92
C GLU A 508 -2.53 32.41 20.75
N ASP A 509 -2.44 33.14 19.65
CA ASP A 509 -3.30 34.29 19.36
C ASP A 509 -4.75 33.87 19.02
N TYR A 510 -4.96 32.68 18.45
CA TYR A 510 -6.27 32.16 18.13
C TYR A 510 -7.12 31.95 19.38
N GLY A 511 -8.33 32.50 19.43
CA GLY A 511 -9.25 32.37 20.57
C GLY A 511 -8.72 33.05 21.85
N ALA A 512 -7.73 33.92 21.75
CA ALA A 512 -7.17 34.62 22.91
C ALA A 512 -8.29 35.33 23.69
N PRO A 513 -8.45 35.07 25.01
CA PRO A 513 -9.53 35.64 25.78
C PRO A 513 -9.34 37.15 25.94
N ALA A 514 -10.44 37.89 25.93
CA ALA A 514 -10.47 39.33 26.19
C ALA A 514 -9.89 39.69 27.59
N LYS A 515 -9.74 38.72 28.47
CA LYS A 515 -9.12 38.86 29.81
C LYS A 515 -7.83 38.03 29.86
N PRO A 516 -6.68 38.61 30.16
CA PRO A 516 -5.36 37.97 30.13
C PRO A 516 -5.18 36.76 31.06
N LYS A 517 -6.07 36.53 32.02
CA LYS A 517 -6.00 35.42 33.00
C LYS A 517 -6.90 34.22 32.68
N ALA A 518 -7.76 34.29 31.66
CA ALA A 518 -8.57 33.16 31.25
C ALA A 518 -7.75 32.32 30.25
N GLY A 519 -7.52 31.04 30.53
CA GLY A 519 -6.91 30.10 29.59
C GLY A 519 -7.72 29.93 28.33
N LYS A 520 -7.15 29.29 27.30
CA LYS A 520 -7.87 28.89 26.09
C LYS A 520 -9.04 28.00 26.43
N ARG A 521 -10.15 28.18 25.75
CA ARG A 521 -11.33 27.30 25.86
C ARG A 521 -11.02 25.97 25.12
N ARG A 522 -11.72 24.93 25.51
CA ARG A 522 -11.57 23.63 24.87
C ARG A 522 -11.93 23.67 23.37
N GLU A 523 -12.94 24.45 23.01
CA GLU A 523 -13.34 24.64 21.61
C GLU A 523 -12.19 25.20 20.76
N ASP A 524 -11.39 26.13 21.31
CA ASP A 524 -10.27 26.72 20.60
C ASP A 524 -9.18 25.65 20.28
N TRP A 525 -8.97 24.68 21.17
CA TRP A 525 -8.05 23.55 20.93
C TRP A 525 -8.61 22.54 19.91
N VAL A 526 -9.92 22.31 19.94
CA VAL A 526 -10.61 21.47 18.93
C VAL A 526 -10.46 22.11 17.55
N ASP A 527 -10.64 23.42 17.43
CA ASP A 527 -10.52 24.16 16.17
C ASP A 527 -9.08 24.12 15.61
N ILE A 528 -8.06 24.28 16.48
CA ILE A 528 -6.66 24.14 16.09
C ILE A 528 -6.38 22.71 15.61
N THR A 529 -6.86 21.69 16.32
CA THR A 529 -6.69 20.29 15.93
C THR A 529 -7.39 20.01 14.60
N TRP A 530 -8.60 20.53 14.41
CA TRP A 530 -9.33 20.45 13.15
C TRP A 530 -8.55 21.08 11.99
N ALA A 531 -7.95 22.26 12.19
CA ALA A 531 -7.14 22.91 11.17
C ALA A 531 -5.92 22.05 10.77
N LEU A 532 -5.23 21.44 11.75
CA LEU A 532 -4.09 20.56 11.50
C LEU A 532 -4.48 19.30 10.72
N ILE A 533 -5.60 18.65 11.08
CA ILE A 533 -6.09 17.44 10.40
C ILE A 533 -6.58 17.76 8.96
N ASN A 534 -7.06 18.96 8.71
CA ASN A 534 -7.46 19.40 7.39
C ASN A 534 -6.31 19.95 6.53
N SER A 535 -5.09 20.00 7.05
CA SER A 535 -3.93 20.45 6.28
C SER A 535 -3.53 19.42 5.21
N THR A 536 -2.98 19.89 4.10
CA THR A 536 -2.39 19.02 3.07
C THR A 536 -1.22 18.21 3.64
N GLU A 537 -0.47 18.76 4.58
CA GLU A 537 0.63 18.09 5.28
C GLU A 537 0.13 16.84 6.04
N PHE A 538 -1.07 16.88 6.63
CA PHE A 538 -1.64 15.71 7.29
C PHE A 538 -2.19 14.69 6.30
N LEU A 539 -2.94 15.13 5.28
CA LEU A 539 -3.70 14.27 4.39
C LEU A 539 -2.86 13.53 3.36
N TYR A 540 -1.61 13.96 3.16
CA TYR A 540 -0.72 13.40 2.14
C TYR A 540 0.59 12.87 2.74
N ARG A 541 1.15 11.90 2.05
CA ARG A 541 2.55 11.51 2.17
C ARG A 541 3.39 12.47 1.33
N HIS A 542 4.40 13.01 1.90
CA HIS A 542 5.26 14.00 1.25
C HIS A 542 6.73 13.85 1.61
#